data_c700dab7b9ec666775a3baf9a7562c46
#
_entry.id   c700dab7b9ec666775a3baf9a7562c46
#
_cell.length_a   1.000
_cell.length_b   1.000
_cell.length_c   1.000
_cell.angle_alpha   90.00
_cell.angle_beta   90.00
_cell.angle_gamma   90.00
#
_symmetry.space_group_name_H-M   'P 1'
#
loop_
_entity.id
_entity.type
_entity.pdbx_description
1 polymer ?
#
loop_
_entity_poly.entity_id
_entity_poly.type
_entity_poly.pdbx_seq_one_letter_code
_entity_poly.pdbx_strand_id
1 'polypeptide(L)'
;MQAIPLTCSGFGRKMLRAAALSLALGAVALSGCGVYRHEVLQGNFISKEQAQALQPGMTRAQVRQIMGTPLITDMFRADRWDYVFTMRNRRGVEPQKFSVSVFFEGDALARVEGLDELPTNQDFVNLIGSKKKYTSRELQATPEQLSRFAESKPPP
;
A
#
# COMPACT_ATOMS: atom_id res chain seq x y z
N MET A 1 44.03 7.61 -67.48
CA MET A 1 43.52 7.81 -66.10
C MET A 1 42.13 7.22 -66.04
N GLN A 2 41.99 5.97 -65.53
CA GLN A 2 40.72 5.28 -65.42
C GLN A 2 40.24 5.36 -63.98
N ALA A 3 39.09 5.91 -63.76
CA ALA A 3 38.45 5.98 -62.46
C ALA A 3 37.75 4.65 -62.17
N ILE A 4 38.08 4.04 -61.04
CA ILE A 4 37.48 2.81 -60.55
C ILE A 4 36.21 3.17 -59.81
N PRO A 5 35.01 2.69 -60.19
CA PRO A 5 33.81 2.94 -59.41
C PRO A 5 33.77 1.97 -58.22
N LEU A 6 33.85 2.50 -56.99
CA LEU A 6 33.61 1.79 -55.77
C LEU A 6 32.11 1.48 -55.59
N THR A 7 31.65 0.40 -56.13
CA THR A 7 30.31 -0.18 -55.88
C THR A 7 30.30 -0.92 -54.57
N CYS A 8 30.19 -0.19 -53.45
CA CYS A 8 30.03 -0.73 -52.10
C CYS A 8 28.66 -0.37 -51.54
N SER A 9 27.56 -0.65 -52.26
CA SER A 9 26.26 -0.12 -51.83
C SER A 9 25.25 -1.15 -51.25
N GLY A 10 25.56 -2.43 -51.38
CA GLY A 10 24.62 -3.48 -50.94
C GLY A 10 24.86 -4.01 -49.50
N PHE A 11 26.12 -4.13 -49.11
CA PHE A 11 26.53 -4.70 -47.83
C PHE A 11 26.28 -3.74 -46.64
N GLY A 12 26.58 -2.47 -46.82
CA GLY A 12 26.36 -1.44 -45.76
C GLY A 12 24.89 -1.26 -45.41
N ARG A 13 23.98 -1.32 -46.35
CA ARG A 13 22.53 -1.18 -46.11
C ARG A 13 21.96 -2.37 -45.33
N LYS A 14 22.44 -3.57 -45.51
CA LYS A 14 22.03 -4.78 -44.75
C LYS A 14 22.55 -4.72 -43.32
N MET A 15 23.80 -4.33 -43.12
CA MET A 15 24.36 -4.12 -41.78
C MET A 15 23.67 -2.98 -40.99
N LEU A 16 23.36 -1.89 -41.67
CA LEU A 16 22.65 -0.76 -41.01
C LEU A 16 21.24 -1.17 -40.59
N ARG A 17 20.53 -1.96 -41.39
CA ARG A 17 19.21 -2.50 -41.03
C ARG A 17 19.28 -3.52 -39.90
N ALA A 18 20.28 -4.37 -39.86
CA ALA A 18 20.49 -5.34 -38.77
C ALA A 18 20.83 -4.60 -37.47
N ALA A 19 21.67 -3.57 -37.51
CA ALA A 19 21.98 -2.74 -36.35
C ALA A 19 20.76 -1.94 -35.82
N ALA A 20 19.93 -1.39 -36.72
CA ALA A 20 18.71 -0.72 -36.35
C ALA A 20 17.67 -1.67 -35.73
N LEU A 21 17.55 -2.89 -36.25
CA LEU A 21 16.66 -3.91 -35.69
C LEU A 21 17.11 -4.37 -34.30
N SER A 22 18.41 -4.58 -34.09
CA SER A 22 18.95 -4.98 -32.78
C SER A 22 18.81 -3.87 -31.74
N LEU A 23 19.00 -2.61 -32.16
CA LEU A 23 18.77 -1.45 -31.28
C LEU A 23 17.29 -1.28 -30.89
N ALA A 24 16.39 -1.49 -31.83
CA ALA A 24 14.94 -1.44 -31.59
C ALA A 24 14.50 -2.56 -30.64
N LEU A 25 15.01 -3.79 -30.83
CA LEU A 25 14.72 -4.93 -29.97
C LEU A 25 15.27 -4.71 -28.55
N GLY A 26 16.47 -4.13 -28.41
CA GLY A 26 17.06 -3.74 -27.14
C GLY A 26 16.25 -2.67 -26.40
N ALA A 27 15.73 -1.65 -27.11
CA ALA A 27 14.89 -0.61 -26.53
C ALA A 27 13.57 -1.18 -25.99
N VAL A 28 12.95 -2.12 -26.69
CA VAL A 28 11.72 -2.79 -26.22
C VAL A 28 11.99 -3.66 -24.98
N ALA A 29 13.13 -4.34 -24.90
CA ALA A 29 13.50 -5.15 -23.74
C ALA A 29 13.76 -4.30 -22.47
N LEU A 30 14.28 -3.07 -22.61
CA LEU A 30 14.51 -2.16 -21.49
C LEU A 30 13.23 -1.47 -20.99
N SER A 31 12.16 -1.40 -21.78
CA SER A 31 10.91 -0.73 -21.40
C SER A 31 10.08 -1.52 -20.37
N GLY A 32 10.42 -2.77 -20.08
CA GLY A 32 9.66 -3.67 -19.20
C GLY A 32 9.85 -3.46 -17.68
N CYS A 33 10.79 -2.62 -17.22
CA CYS A 33 11.03 -2.39 -15.80
C CYS A 33 10.04 -1.39 -15.18
N GLY A 34 8.76 -1.70 -15.23
CA GLY A 34 7.76 -1.00 -14.43
C GLY A 34 7.94 -1.34 -12.95
N VAL A 35 8.61 -0.49 -12.18
CA VAL A 35 8.72 -0.67 -10.73
C VAL A 35 7.32 -0.68 -10.12
N TYR A 36 6.88 -1.83 -9.65
CA TYR A 36 5.64 -1.97 -8.89
C TYR A 36 5.85 -1.36 -7.51
N ARG A 37 5.11 -0.29 -7.20
CA ARG A 37 5.11 0.33 -5.87
C ARG A 37 3.86 -0.12 -5.13
N HIS A 38 4.06 -0.76 -4.00
CA HIS A 38 2.98 -1.11 -3.09
C HIS A 38 2.38 0.13 -2.43
N GLU A 39 1.08 0.08 -2.19
CA GLU A 39 0.45 0.96 -1.22
C GLU A 39 0.92 0.52 0.16
N VAL A 40 1.54 1.41 0.91
CA VAL A 40 2.09 1.11 2.23
C VAL A 40 1.46 2.03 3.25
N LEU A 41 0.85 1.42 4.24
CA LEU A 41 0.42 2.08 5.46
C LEU A 41 1.56 1.95 6.47
N GLN A 42 2.03 3.07 6.98
CA GLN A 42 3.08 3.12 8.00
C GLN A 42 2.55 3.82 9.25
N GLY A 43 2.82 3.24 10.40
CA GLY A 43 2.33 3.74 11.68
C GLY A 43 1.03 3.07 12.13
N ASN A 44 0.42 3.63 13.16
CA ASN A 44 -0.82 3.09 13.74
C ASN A 44 -2.02 3.74 13.06
N PHE A 45 -2.67 3.02 12.17
CA PHE A 45 -3.88 3.52 11.50
C PHE A 45 -5.01 3.71 12.51
N ILE A 46 -5.61 4.88 12.47
CA ILE A 46 -6.75 5.24 13.28
C ILE A 46 -7.82 5.82 12.35
N SER A 47 -9.01 5.26 12.43
CA SER A 47 -10.14 5.79 11.70
C SER A 47 -10.82 6.91 12.47
N LYS A 48 -11.54 7.76 11.74
CA LYS A 48 -12.34 8.84 12.34
C LYS A 48 -13.36 8.29 13.34
N GLU A 49 -13.96 7.15 13.04
CA GLU A 49 -14.95 6.49 13.89
C GLU A 49 -14.35 6.02 15.21
N GLN A 50 -13.12 5.46 15.18
CA GLN A 50 -12.41 5.08 16.41
C GLN A 50 -12.07 6.29 17.27
N ALA A 51 -11.60 7.37 16.65
CA ALA A 51 -11.26 8.59 17.38
C ALA A 51 -12.50 9.31 17.94
N GLN A 52 -13.63 9.24 17.26
CA GLN A 52 -14.91 9.77 17.75
C GLN A 52 -15.52 8.96 18.90
N ALA A 53 -15.11 7.71 19.08
CA ALA A 53 -15.55 6.90 20.23
C ALA A 53 -14.89 7.32 21.54
N LEU A 54 -13.86 8.17 21.49
CA LEU A 54 -13.21 8.70 22.68
C LEU A 54 -14.10 9.72 23.38
N GLN A 55 -14.21 9.59 24.69
CA GLN A 55 -14.99 10.49 25.53
C GLN A 55 -14.10 11.09 26.63
N PRO A 56 -14.23 12.38 26.94
CA PRO A 56 -13.54 12.97 28.08
C PRO A 56 -13.78 12.18 29.37
N GLY A 57 -12.75 12.03 30.18
CA GLY A 57 -12.78 11.24 31.41
C GLY A 57 -12.39 9.77 31.25
N MET A 58 -12.23 9.26 30.03
CA MET A 58 -11.71 7.89 29.81
C MET A 58 -10.31 7.73 30.38
N THR A 59 -10.04 6.57 30.96
CA THR A 59 -8.69 6.24 31.45
C THR A 59 -7.71 5.94 30.29
N ARG A 60 -6.41 6.07 30.55
CA ARG A 60 -5.35 5.71 29.59
C ARG A 60 -5.49 4.28 29.07
N ALA A 61 -5.91 3.35 29.92
CA ALA A 61 -6.14 1.96 29.52
C ALA A 61 -7.29 1.83 28.52
N GLN A 62 -8.39 2.54 28.74
CA GLN A 62 -9.54 2.56 27.82
C GLN A 62 -9.18 3.20 26.48
N VAL A 63 -8.47 4.33 26.49
CA VAL A 63 -7.98 4.99 25.28
C VAL A 63 -7.09 4.03 24.48
N ARG A 64 -6.16 3.34 25.15
CA ARG A 64 -5.28 2.36 24.50
C ARG A 64 -6.06 1.16 23.93
N GLN A 65 -7.14 0.78 24.56
CA GLN A 65 -7.99 -0.31 24.06
C GLN A 65 -8.71 0.08 22.75
N ILE A 66 -9.12 1.33 22.60
CA ILE A 66 -9.81 1.85 21.41
C ILE A 66 -8.83 2.20 20.31
N MET A 67 -7.78 2.94 20.63
CA MET A 67 -6.83 3.53 19.67
C MET A 67 -5.59 2.66 19.42
N GLY A 68 -5.36 1.68 20.29
CA GLY A 68 -4.11 0.90 20.28
C GLY A 68 -2.98 1.61 21.02
N THR A 69 -1.77 1.07 20.89
CA THR A 69 -0.58 1.64 21.52
C THR A 69 -0.14 2.90 20.77
N PRO A 70 0.08 4.04 21.44
CA PRO A 70 0.54 5.25 20.79
C PRO A 70 1.94 5.04 20.18
N LEU A 71 2.18 5.67 19.04
CA LEU A 71 3.46 5.58 18.36
C LEU A 71 4.54 6.40 19.07
N ILE A 72 4.15 7.56 19.61
CA ILE A 72 5.04 8.47 20.31
C ILE A 72 4.47 8.76 21.69
N THR A 73 5.26 8.42 22.70
CA THR A 73 5.04 8.84 24.08
C THR A 73 6.25 9.65 24.51
N ASP A 74 6.02 10.91 24.87
CA ASP A 74 7.10 11.77 25.31
C ASP A 74 7.42 11.47 26.78
N MET A 75 8.68 11.23 27.10
CA MET A 75 9.16 11.02 28.47
C MET A 75 9.04 12.28 29.33
N PHE A 76 9.08 13.45 28.71
CA PHE A 76 8.99 14.75 29.38
C PHE A 76 7.55 15.27 29.50
N ARG A 77 6.65 14.77 28.66
CA ARG A 77 5.22 15.08 28.63
C ARG A 77 4.39 13.82 28.67
N ALA A 78 4.39 13.18 29.81
CA ALA A 78 3.63 11.94 30.03
C ALA A 78 2.09 12.11 29.89
N ASP A 79 1.63 13.34 29.82
CA ASP A 79 0.24 13.75 29.65
C ASP A 79 -0.20 13.78 28.17
N ARG A 80 0.72 13.57 27.21
CA ARG A 80 0.41 13.59 25.78
C ARG A 80 0.81 12.30 25.08
N TRP A 81 -0.10 11.78 24.27
CA TRP A 81 0.14 10.67 23.35
C TRP A 81 -0.10 11.10 21.92
N ASP A 82 0.86 10.83 21.06
CA ASP A 82 0.75 11.13 19.64
C ASP A 82 0.63 9.85 18.82
N TYR A 83 -0.42 9.80 18.03
CA TYR A 83 -0.69 8.77 17.06
C TYR A 83 -0.42 9.33 15.67
N VAL A 84 0.54 8.76 14.97
CA VAL A 84 0.94 9.23 13.65
C VAL A 84 0.90 8.08 12.68
N PHE A 85 0.28 8.28 11.54
CA PHE A 85 0.36 7.32 10.45
C PHE A 85 0.49 8.04 9.10
N THR A 86 1.10 7.34 8.15
CA THR A 86 1.32 7.85 6.81
C THR A 86 0.72 6.87 5.81
N MET A 87 -0.13 7.37 4.95
CA MET A 87 -0.68 6.63 3.83
C MET A 87 0.07 7.01 2.57
N ARG A 88 0.79 6.06 2.00
CA ARG A 88 1.43 6.20 0.70
C ARG A 88 0.55 5.57 -0.35
N ASN A 89 -0.05 6.41 -1.16
CA ASN A 89 -0.90 6.00 -2.27
C ASN A 89 -0.05 5.67 -3.52
N ARG A 90 -0.73 5.23 -4.60
CA ARG A 90 -0.14 4.88 -5.88
C ARG A 90 0.72 6.00 -6.49
N ARG A 91 1.44 5.67 -7.57
CA ARG A 91 2.32 6.59 -8.31
C ARG A 91 1.70 7.98 -8.51
N GLY A 92 2.46 9.01 -8.15
CA GLY A 92 2.15 10.40 -8.44
C GLY A 92 1.30 11.12 -7.40
N VAL A 93 0.94 10.46 -6.29
CA VAL A 93 0.26 11.09 -5.16
C VAL A 93 1.25 11.23 -4.01
N GLU A 94 1.35 12.42 -3.46
CA GLU A 94 2.15 12.71 -2.27
C GLU A 94 1.68 11.86 -1.08
N PRO A 95 2.60 11.35 -0.24
CA PRO A 95 2.24 10.64 0.97
C PRO A 95 1.44 11.55 1.89
N GLN A 96 0.27 11.09 2.30
CA GLN A 96 -0.56 11.82 3.28
C GLN A 96 -0.18 11.38 4.68
N LYS A 97 0.16 12.33 5.53
CA LYS A 97 0.46 12.14 6.94
C LYS A 97 -0.70 12.61 7.79
N PHE A 98 -1.14 11.74 8.66
CA PHE A 98 -2.19 12.02 9.64
C PHE A 98 -1.61 11.97 11.04
N SER A 99 -2.05 12.86 11.92
CA SER A 99 -1.62 12.90 13.31
C SER A 99 -2.79 13.21 14.22
N VAL A 100 -2.90 12.43 15.29
CA VAL A 100 -3.88 12.67 16.36
C VAL A 100 -3.13 12.79 17.67
N SER A 101 -3.39 13.85 18.39
CA SER A 101 -2.81 14.10 19.70
C SER A 101 -3.89 13.95 20.78
N VAL A 102 -3.61 13.09 21.75
CA VAL A 102 -4.49 12.80 22.87
C VAL A 102 -3.86 13.38 24.13
N PHE A 103 -4.59 14.22 24.85
CA PHE A 103 -4.12 14.90 26.06
C PHE A 103 -4.82 14.35 27.28
N PHE A 104 -4.05 14.12 28.33
CA PHE A 104 -4.53 13.59 29.60
C PHE A 104 -4.32 14.60 30.73
N GLU A 105 -5.25 14.61 31.67
CA GLU A 105 -5.08 15.23 32.97
C GLU A 105 -5.01 14.12 34.02
N GLY A 106 -3.80 13.87 34.52
CA GLY A 106 -3.53 12.69 35.32
C GLY A 106 -3.72 11.40 34.52
N ASP A 107 -4.71 10.58 34.86
CA ASP A 107 -5.08 9.35 34.15
C ASP A 107 -6.33 9.51 33.26
N ALA A 108 -6.99 10.65 33.31
CA ALA A 108 -8.22 10.91 32.59
C ALA A 108 -7.95 11.63 31.25
N LEU A 109 -8.65 11.21 30.20
CA LEU A 109 -8.65 11.87 28.89
C LEU A 109 -9.27 13.27 29.03
N ALA A 110 -8.51 14.32 28.72
CA ALA A 110 -8.97 15.70 28.74
C ALA A 110 -9.49 16.14 27.37
N ARG A 111 -8.69 15.97 26.32
CA ARG A 111 -9.06 16.39 24.96
C ARG A 111 -8.31 15.59 23.89
N VAL A 112 -8.84 15.62 22.67
CA VAL A 112 -8.25 15.02 21.47
C VAL A 112 -8.19 16.09 20.39
N GLU A 113 -7.06 16.18 19.69
CA GLU A 113 -6.81 17.10 18.58
C GLU A 113 -6.47 16.32 17.30
N GLY A 114 -6.83 16.88 16.13
CA GLY A 114 -6.53 16.27 14.82
C GLY A 114 -7.61 15.32 14.30
N LEU A 115 -8.82 15.38 14.83
CA LEU A 115 -9.93 14.49 14.42
C LEU A 115 -10.47 14.79 13.02
N ASP A 116 -10.41 16.04 12.58
CA ASP A 116 -11.08 16.48 11.34
C ASP A 116 -10.35 15.97 10.08
N GLU A 117 -9.07 15.77 10.17
CA GLU A 117 -8.23 15.32 9.07
C GLU A 117 -8.23 13.80 8.89
N LEU A 118 -8.81 13.06 9.83
CA LEU A 118 -8.77 11.59 9.80
C LEU A 118 -9.65 11.02 8.68
N PRO A 119 -9.14 10.02 7.97
CA PRO A 119 -9.93 9.29 7.00
C PRO A 119 -11.00 8.44 7.70
N THR A 120 -12.15 8.33 7.06
CA THR A 120 -13.17 7.38 7.48
C THR A 120 -12.75 5.94 7.13
N ASN A 121 -13.37 4.96 7.77
CA ASN A 121 -13.18 3.54 7.38
C ASN A 121 -13.50 3.32 5.90
N GLN A 122 -14.51 4.01 5.37
CA GLN A 122 -14.89 3.89 3.96
C GLN A 122 -13.82 4.47 3.03
N ASP A 123 -13.24 5.61 3.39
CA ASP A 123 -12.14 6.22 2.63
C ASP A 123 -10.92 5.31 2.62
N PHE A 124 -10.62 4.69 3.75
CA PHE A 124 -9.54 3.72 3.87
C PHE A 124 -9.77 2.50 2.98
N VAL A 125 -10.96 1.91 2.99
CA VAL A 125 -11.31 0.79 2.10
C VAL A 125 -11.22 1.19 0.63
N ASN A 126 -11.65 2.41 0.29
CA ASN A 126 -11.55 2.93 -1.08
C ASN A 126 -10.10 3.18 -1.52
N LEU A 127 -9.24 3.58 -0.58
CA LEU A 127 -7.82 3.83 -0.84
C LEU A 127 -7.02 2.52 -1.01
N ILE A 128 -7.30 1.51 -0.18
CA ILE A 128 -6.65 0.18 -0.26
C ILE A 128 -7.35 -0.71 -1.28
N GLY A 129 -8.65 -0.53 -1.46
CA GLY A 129 -9.46 -1.28 -2.38
C GLY A 129 -8.94 -1.11 -3.80
N SER A 130 -8.09 -2.05 -4.24
CA SER A 130 -7.84 -2.26 -5.66
C SER A 130 -9.19 -2.34 -6.36
N LYS A 131 -9.37 -1.60 -7.47
CA LYS A 131 -10.56 -1.67 -8.34
C LYS A 131 -10.82 -3.07 -8.93
N LYS A 132 -10.09 -4.07 -8.49
CA LYS A 132 -10.37 -5.47 -8.77
C LYS A 132 -11.60 -5.87 -7.98
N LYS A 133 -12.71 -5.96 -8.69
CA LYS A 133 -13.92 -6.60 -8.21
C LYS A 133 -13.56 -8.05 -7.87
N TYR A 134 -13.28 -8.31 -6.60
CA TYR A 134 -13.12 -9.69 -6.14
C TYR A 134 -14.52 -10.30 -6.20
N THR A 135 -14.74 -11.13 -7.20
CA THR A 135 -15.88 -12.05 -7.15
C THR A 135 -15.60 -12.97 -5.97
N SER A 136 -16.39 -12.83 -4.91
CA SER A 136 -16.30 -13.75 -3.77
C SER A 136 -16.49 -15.15 -4.33
N ARG A 137 -15.42 -15.96 -4.32
CA ARG A 137 -15.51 -17.36 -4.66
C ARG A 137 -16.33 -18.00 -3.54
N GLU A 138 -17.38 -18.70 -3.91
CA GLU A 138 -18.17 -19.45 -2.95
C GLU A 138 -17.24 -20.42 -2.23
N LEU A 139 -17.08 -20.21 -0.91
CA LEU A 139 -16.17 -21.01 -0.06
C LEU A 139 -16.82 -22.31 0.42
N GLN A 140 -18.06 -22.56 0.02
CA GLN A 140 -18.73 -23.82 0.31
C GLN A 140 -18.21 -24.90 -0.63
N ALA A 141 -17.53 -25.88 -0.06
CA ALA A 141 -17.08 -27.05 -0.79
C ALA A 141 -18.31 -27.83 -1.30
N THR A 142 -18.31 -28.13 -2.59
CA THR A 142 -19.37 -28.98 -3.14
C THR A 142 -19.31 -30.39 -2.54
N PRO A 143 -20.43 -31.13 -2.47
CA PRO A 143 -20.43 -32.50 -1.93
C PRO A 143 -19.38 -33.41 -2.58
N GLU A 144 -19.12 -33.23 -3.88
CA GLU A 144 -18.09 -33.97 -4.62
C GLU A 144 -16.67 -33.61 -4.18
N GLN A 145 -16.41 -32.37 -3.80
CA GLN A 145 -15.11 -31.97 -3.26
C GLN A 145 -14.89 -32.54 -1.87
N LEU A 146 -15.95 -32.56 -1.04
CA LEU A 146 -15.89 -33.16 0.29
C LEU A 146 -15.65 -34.66 0.23
N SER A 147 -16.26 -35.40 -0.70
CA SER A 147 -16.01 -36.84 -0.87
C SER A 147 -14.60 -37.13 -1.29
N ARG A 148 -14.01 -36.35 -2.22
CA ARG A 148 -12.60 -36.48 -2.64
C ARG A 148 -11.62 -36.26 -1.48
N PHE A 149 -11.91 -35.29 -0.60
CA PHE A 149 -11.08 -35.03 0.59
C PHE A 149 -11.20 -36.17 1.61
N ALA A 150 -12.38 -36.76 1.76
CA ALA A 150 -12.58 -37.88 2.65
C ALA A 150 -11.81 -39.14 2.17
N GLU A 151 -11.74 -39.36 0.86
CA GLU A 151 -11.04 -40.48 0.25
C GLU A 151 -9.51 -40.32 0.23
N SER A 152 -9.01 -39.05 0.21
CA SER A 152 -7.59 -38.73 0.23
C SER A 152 -6.95 -38.74 1.61
N LYS A 153 -7.74 -38.85 2.70
CA LYS A 153 -7.22 -38.88 4.08
C LYS A 153 -6.63 -40.27 4.37
N PRO A 154 -5.32 -40.38 4.71
CA PRO A 154 -4.73 -41.67 5.07
C PRO A 154 -5.43 -42.23 6.32
N PRO A 155 -5.60 -43.57 6.42
CA PRO A 155 -6.20 -44.19 7.57
C PRO A 155 -5.37 -43.91 8.86
N PRO A 156 -5.98 -43.84 10.04
CA PRO A 156 -5.33 -43.54 11.32
C PRO A 156 -4.26 -44.55 11.70
#